data_e1ef07441908e051386e7a36b9ece2c1
#
_entry.id   e1ef07441908e051386e7a36b9ece2c1
#
_cell.length_a   1.000
_cell.length_b   1.000
_cell.length_c   1.000
_cell.angle_alpha   90.00
_cell.angle_beta   90.00
_cell.angle_gamma   90.00
#
_symmetry.space_group_name_H-M   'P 1'
#
loop_
_entity.id
_entity.type
_entity.pdbx_description
1 polymer ?
#
loop_
_entity_poly.entity_id
_entity_poly.type
_entity_poly.pdbx_seq_one_letter_code
_entity_poly.pdbx_strand_id
1 'polypeptide(L)'
;MLSKSEIETNKVKFIEILKTALINRPGVRLENLIQALSSSDFFIAPASCKYHANYEGGLCAHSLNVYNNLMNILEMENDTTIDHESATIVALLHDVSKMNYYEPYYQNKKIYSENGSKYDELGKYDWKSVLAYKHKDSDKQFIYGNHEMNAEFIARCYIPLTVEESIAILHHMGGKSQDSAQDNLSEIYKKYPLALYLHLADMIATFVDENK
;
A
#
# COMPACT_ATOMS: atom_id res chain seq x y z
N MET A 1 -9.67 -4.29 12.66
CA MET A 1 -8.89 -5.53 12.40
C MET A 1 -9.75 -6.41 11.53
N LEU A 2 -9.22 -6.89 10.41
CA LEU A 2 -9.98 -7.71 9.45
C LEU A 2 -10.12 -9.16 9.96
N SER A 3 -11.26 -9.77 9.68
CA SER A 3 -11.45 -11.23 9.84
C SER A 3 -10.75 -11.98 8.70
N LYS A 4 -10.50 -13.27 8.90
CA LYS A 4 -9.90 -14.13 7.85
C LYS A 4 -10.74 -14.16 6.56
N SER A 5 -12.07 -14.07 6.69
CA SER A 5 -12.98 -14.01 5.54
C SER A 5 -12.83 -12.71 4.76
N GLU A 6 -12.66 -11.57 5.45
CA GLU A 6 -12.45 -10.27 4.80
C GLU A 6 -11.08 -10.21 4.11
N ILE A 7 -10.03 -10.78 4.72
CA ILE A 7 -8.70 -10.90 4.09
C ILE A 7 -8.79 -11.70 2.79
N GLU A 8 -9.47 -12.84 2.81
CA GLU A 8 -9.63 -13.67 1.61
C GLU A 8 -10.49 -12.97 0.55
N THR A 9 -11.56 -12.28 0.96
CA THR A 9 -12.38 -11.48 0.05
C THR A 9 -11.56 -10.37 -0.63
N ASN A 10 -10.73 -9.65 0.13
CA ASN A 10 -9.84 -8.63 -0.40
C ASN A 10 -8.83 -9.22 -1.39
N LYS A 11 -8.24 -10.37 -1.07
CA LYS A 11 -7.32 -11.07 -1.97
C LYS A 11 -7.98 -11.43 -3.30
N VAL A 12 -9.17 -12.04 -3.25
CA VAL A 12 -9.93 -12.39 -4.46
C VAL A 12 -10.22 -11.14 -5.28
N LYS A 13 -10.76 -10.09 -4.64
CA LYS A 13 -11.05 -8.80 -5.30
C LYS A 13 -9.81 -8.18 -5.96
N PHE A 14 -8.68 -8.15 -5.26
CA PHE A 14 -7.42 -7.61 -5.78
C PHE A 14 -6.98 -8.37 -7.05
N ILE A 15 -6.99 -9.70 -7.00
CA ILE A 15 -6.58 -10.56 -8.12
C ILE A 15 -7.53 -10.39 -9.31
N GLU A 16 -8.85 -10.31 -9.09
CA GLU A 16 -9.84 -10.12 -10.15
C GLU A 16 -9.69 -8.77 -10.84
N ILE A 17 -9.50 -7.68 -10.08
CA ILE A 17 -9.25 -6.34 -10.64
C ILE A 17 -7.98 -6.37 -11.49
N LEU A 18 -6.89 -6.92 -10.95
CA LEU A 18 -5.61 -7.00 -11.65
C LEU A 18 -5.71 -7.83 -12.93
N LYS A 19 -6.37 -8.99 -12.90
CA LYS A 19 -6.61 -9.83 -14.08
C LYS A 19 -7.42 -9.11 -15.14
N THR A 20 -8.48 -8.43 -14.74
CA THR A 20 -9.35 -7.69 -15.66
C THR A 20 -8.59 -6.56 -16.34
N ALA A 21 -7.82 -5.80 -15.60
CA ALA A 21 -7.04 -4.68 -16.15
C ALA A 21 -5.97 -5.16 -17.13
N LEU A 22 -5.23 -6.21 -16.81
CA LEU A 22 -4.06 -6.64 -17.56
C LEU A 22 -4.33 -7.65 -18.67
N ILE A 23 -5.59 -8.01 -18.92
CA ILE A 23 -5.96 -9.10 -19.84
C ILE A 23 -5.41 -8.91 -21.26
N ASN A 24 -5.30 -7.68 -21.73
CA ASN A 24 -4.84 -7.34 -23.07
C ASN A 24 -3.45 -6.71 -23.09
N ARG A 25 -2.79 -6.55 -21.94
CA ARG A 25 -1.49 -5.88 -21.88
C ARG A 25 -0.38 -6.76 -22.43
N PRO A 26 0.35 -6.32 -23.48
CA PRO A 26 1.40 -7.13 -24.08
C PRO A 26 2.60 -7.27 -23.13
N GLY A 27 3.21 -8.46 -23.15
CA GLY A 27 4.43 -8.72 -22.39
C GLY A 27 4.28 -8.86 -20.88
N VAL A 28 3.06 -8.79 -20.35
CA VAL A 28 2.81 -8.99 -18.92
C VAL A 28 3.00 -10.46 -18.52
N ARG A 29 3.61 -10.66 -17.36
CA ARG A 29 3.78 -11.98 -16.72
C ARG A 29 2.80 -12.14 -15.56
N LEU A 30 1.49 -12.06 -15.86
CA LEU A 30 0.42 -11.94 -14.88
C LEU A 30 0.38 -13.11 -13.89
N GLU A 31 0.45 -14.36 -14.38
CA GLU A 31 0.41 -15.54 -13.50
C GLU A 31 1.65 -15.59 -12.58
N ASN A 32 2.82 -15.17 -13.06
CA ASN A 32 4.03 -15.06 -12.24
C ASN A 32 3.88 -13.99 -11.15
N LEU A 33 3.28 -12.83 -11.47
CA LEU A 33 2.99 -11.79 -10.49
C LEU A 33 2.03 -12.29 -9.41
N ILE A 34 0.90 -12.91 -9.81
CA ILE A 34 -0.09 -13.46 -8.87
C ILE A 34 0.55 -14.54 -7.98
N GLN A 35 1.39 -15.39 -8.57
CA GLN A 35 2.13 -16.41 -7.81
C GLN A 35 3.09 -15.77 -6.81
N ALA A 36 3.86 -14.75 -7.22
CA ALA A 36 4.79 -14.04 -6.34
C ALA A 36 4.06 -13.37 -5.16
N LEU A 37 2.96 -12.67 -5.42
CA LEU A 37 2.13 -12.07 -4.37
C LEU A 37 1.54 -13.13 -3.43
N SER A 38 1.05 -14.25 -3.98
CA SER A 38 0.40 -15.31 -3.19
C SER A 38 1.38 -16.15 -2.38
N SER A 39 2.63 -16.26 -2.81
CA SER A 39 3.69 -16.97 -2.08
C SER A 39 4.45 -16.09 -1.09
N SER A 40 4.23 -14.78 -1.14
CA SER A 40 4.71 -13.82 -0.15
C SER A 40 3.67 -13.59 0.95
N ASP A 41 3.96 -12.67 1.86
CA ASP A 41 3.01 -12.21 2.88
C ASP A 41 2.11 -11.05 2.42
N PHE A 42 2.15 -10.63 1.14
CA PHE A 42 1.46 -9.45 0.61
C PHE A 42 0.00 -9.34 1.06
N PHE A 43 -0.75 -10.45 1.01
CA PHE A 43 -2.18 -10.47 1.36
C PHE A 43 -2.46 -10.50 2.86
N ILE A 44 -1.44 -10.74 3.70
CA ILE A 44 -1.56 -10.78 5.16
C ILE A 44 -0.69 -9.74 5.86
N ALA A 45 0.25 -9.10 5.14
CA ALA A 45 1.10 -8.05 5.69
C ALA A 45 0.30 -6.81 6.11
N PRO A 46 0.77 -6.04 7.12
CA PRO A 46 0.25 -4.71 7.41
C PRO A 46 0.74 -3.70 6.35
N ALA A 47 0.01 -2.60 6.15
CA ALA A 47 0.47 -1.50 5.29
C ALA A 47 1.53 -0.64 5.97
N SER A 48 1.54 -0.60 7.31
CA SER A 48 2.52 0.13 8.10
C SER A 48 2.78 -0.57 9.44
N CYS A 49 3.87 -0.20 10.13
CA CYS A 49 4.13 -0.72 11.48
C CYS A 49 3.52 0.13 12.62
N LYS A 50 3.10 1.37 12.34
CA LYS A 50 2.65 2.30 13.40
C LYS A 50 1.44 3.17 13.03
N TYR A 51 1.18 3.35 11.75
CA TYR A 51 0.21 4.31 11.24
C TYR A 51 -1.03 3.61 10.68
N HIS A 52 -1.43 3.96 9.47
CA HIS A 52 -2.58 3.43 8.78
C HIS A 52 -2.48 1.90 8.54
N ALA A 53 -3.62 1.23 8.53
CA ALA A 53 -3.77 -0.21 8.22
C ALA A 53 -2.71 -1.12 8.88
N ASN A 54 -2.36 -0.83 10.15
CA ASN A 54 -1.42 -1.57 10.97
C ASN A 54 -2.06 -2.84 11.56
N TYR A 55 -2.50 -3.73 10.68
CA TYR A 55 -3.15 -5.00 11.05
C TYR A 55 -2.97 -6.04 9.95
N GLU A 56 -3.23 -7.29 10.28
CA GLU A 56 -3.15 -8.41 9.33
C GLU A 56 -4.08 -8.19 8.13
N GLY A 57 -3.52 -8.27 6.91
CA GLY A 57 -4.23 -7.97 5.66
C GLY A 57 -4.30 -6.48 5.30
N GLY A 58 -3.65 -5.62 6.09
CA GLY A 58 -3.69 -4.17 5.90
C GLY A 58 -3.11 -3.71 4.57
N LEU A 59 -2.03 -4.33 4.08
CA LEU A 59 -1.38 -3.94 2.82
C LEU A 59 -2.31 -4.12 1.61
N CYS A 60 -2.96 -5.27 1.51
CA CYS A 60 -3.92 -5.52 0.44
C CYS A 60 -5.15 -4.61 0.56
N ALA A 61 -5.67 -4.41 1.78
CA ALA A 61 -6.81 -3.50 2.02
C ALA A 61 -6.46 -2.06 1.62
N HIS A 62 -5.28 -1.57 2.00
CA HIS A 62 -4.77 -0.26 1.61
C HIS A 62 -4.68 -0.10 0.08
N SER A 63 -4.04 -1.06 -0.61
CA SER A 63 -3.97 -1.03 -2.08
C SER A 63 -5.35 -0.95 -2.74
N LEU A 64 -6.36 -1.65 -2.19
CA LEU A 64 -7.73 -1.57 -2.67
C LEU A 64 -8.40 -0.23 -2.37
N ASN A 65 -8.12 0.39 -1.22
CA ASN A 65 -8.60 1.72 -0.87
C ASN A 65 -8.01 2.77 -1.81
N VAL A 66 -6.69 2.70 -2.06
CA VAL A 66 -6.00 3.58 -3.01
C VAL A 66 -6.59 3.42 -4.42
N TYR A 67 -6.84 2.17 -4.85
CA TYR A 67 -7.51 1.91 -6.14
C TYR A 67 -8.90 2.57 -6.20
N ASN A 68 -9.73 2.38 -5.21
CA ASN A 68 -11.08 2.96 -5.20
C ASN A 68 -11.02 4.50 -5.22
N ASN A 69 -10.13 5.10 -4.41
CA ASN A 69 -9.96 6.55 -4.37
C ASN A 69 -9.44 7.12 -5.69
N LEU A 70 -8.47 6.44 -6.33
CA LEU A 70 -7.96 6.86 -7.63
C LEU A 70 -9.04 6.82 -8.70
N MET A 71 -9.85 5.74 -8.76
CA MET A 71 -10.98 5.67 -9.69
C MET A 71 -11.99 6.80 -9.45
N ASN A 72 -12.33 7.09 -8.20
CA ASN A 72 -13.22 8.19 -7.85
C ASN A 72 -12.64 9.56 -8.26
N ILE A 73 -11.35 9.79 -8.07
CA ILE A 73 -10.69 11.03 -8.50
C ILE A 73 -10.79 11.19 -10.01
N LEU A 74 -10.47 10.15 -10.79
CA LEU A 74 -10.54 10.19 -12.25
C LEU A 74 -11.97 10.47 -12.76
N GLU A 75 -12.97 9.88 -12.12
CA GLU A 75 -14.38 10.13 -12.44
C GLU A 75 -14.77 11.56 -12.11
N MET A 76 -14.41 12.10 -10.95
CA MET A 76 -14.71 13.45 -10.52
C MET A 76 -14.06 14.52 -11.43
N GLU A 77 -12.80 14.31 -11.80
CA GLU A 77 -12.06 15.22 -12.70
C GLU A 77 -12.48 15.05 -14.16
N ASN A 78 -13.28 14.03 -14.49
CA ASN A 78 -13.64 13.65 -15.85
C ASN A 78 -12.41 13.53 -16.76
N ASP A 79 -11.30 13.03 -16.21
CA ASP A 79 -10.04 12.88 -16.94
C ASP A 79 -10.04 11.61 -17.77
N THR A 80 -10.21 11.76 -19.06
CA THR A 80 -10.19 10.67 -20.03
C THR A 80 -8.80 10.42 -20.64
N THR A 81 -7.79 11.16 -20.21
CA THR A 81 -6.41 11.03 -20.73
C THR A 81 -5.65 9.91 -20.02
N ILE A 82 -6.03 9.59 -18.79
CA ILE A 82 -5.45 8.51 -18.00
C ILE A 82 -6.21 7.21 -18.26
N ASP A 83 -5.47 6.21 -18.70
CA ASP A 83 -6.01 4.88 -18.96
C ASP A 83 -6.34 4.17 -17.64
N HIS A 84 -7.52 3.55 -17.56
CA HIS A 84 -7.96 2.75 -16.42
C HIS A 84 -7.00 1.60 -16.10
N GLU A 85 -6.35 1.01 -17.09
CA GLU A 85 -5.34 -0.02 -16.91
C GLU A 85 -4.15 0.53 -16.14
N SER A 86 -3.59 1.66 -16.58
CA SER A 86 -2.47 2.34 -15.93
C SER A 86 -2.81 2.75 -14.50
N ALA A 87 -3.99 3.34 -14.28
CA ALA A 87 -4.45 3.71 -12.94
C ALA A 87 -4.57 2.49 -12.02
N THR A 88 -5.07 1.36 -12.54
CA THR A 88 -5.18 0.10 -11.78
C THR A 88 -3.81 -0.44 -11.38
N ILE A 89 -2.86 -0.46 -12.31
CA ILE A 89 -1.50 -0.94 -12.06
C ILE A 89 -0.85 -0.15 -10.93
N VAL A 90 -0.84 1.17 -11.04
CA VAL A 90 -0.14 2.00 -10.07
C VAL A 90 -0.81 1.97 -8.71
N ALA A 91 -2.14 1.98 -8.63
CA ALA A 91 -2.86 1.93 -7.37
C ALA A 91 -2.66 0.59 -6.63
N LEU A 92 -2.73 -0.53 -7.33
CA LEU A 92 -2.60 -1.84 -6.70
C LEU A 92 -1.15 -2.20 -6.32
N LEU A 93 -0.16 -1.65 -7.02
CA LEU A 93 1.22 -2.08 -6.90
C LEU A 93 2.18 -1.00 -6.34
N HIS A 94 1.71 0.24 -6.03
CA HIS A 94 2.59 1.31 -5.54
C HIS A 94 3.40 0.90 -4.30
N ASP A 95 2.82 0.07 -3.46
CA ASP A 95 3.38 -0.40 -2.19
C ASP A 95 3.79 -1.89 -2.20
N VAL A 96 3.90 -2.51 -3.37
CA VAL A 96 4.24 -3.95 -3.49
C VAL A 96 5.56 -4.33 -2.83
N SER A 97 6.48 -3.39 -2.68
CA SER A 97 7.76 -3.58 -1.99
C SER A 97 7.64 -3.86 -0.50
N LYS A 98 6.47 -3.57 0.09
CA LYS A 98 6.19 -3.87 1.50
C LYS A 98 5.90 -5.36 1.76
N MET A 99 5.80 -6.19 0.72
CA MET A 99 5.75 -7.64 0.89
C MET A 99 7.04 -8.17 1.51
N ASN A 100 6.91 -9.08 2.48
CA ASN A 100 8.02 -9.65 3.25
C ASN A 100 8.90 -8.61 3.96
N TYR A 101 8.37 -7.42 4.22
CA TYR A 101 9.09 -6.29 4.80
C TYR A 101 8.93 -6.19 6.32
N TYR A 102 7.78 -6.63 6.86
CA TYR A 102 7.49 -6.57 8.29
C TYR A 102 7.60 -7.92 8.96
N GLU A 103 7.88 -7.91 10.28
CA GLU A 103 7.76 -9.07 11.14
C GLU A 103 6.86 -8.78 12.34
N PRO A 104 5.99 -9.74 12.73
CA PRO A 104 5.12 -9.57 13.87
C PRO A 104 5.91 -9.76 15.19
N TYR A 105 5.52 -9.02 16.22
CA TYR A 105 5.98 -9.22 17.59
C TYR A 105 4.88 -8.86 18.58
N TYR A 106 4.99 -9.34 19.80
CA TYR A 106 4.06 -8.96 20.86
C TYR A 106 4.66 -7.87 21.74
N GLN A 107 3.88 -6.81 21.99
CA GLN A 107 4.25 -5.75 22.92
C GLN A 107 3.18 -5.57 23.99
N ASN A 108 3.59 -5.25 25.20
CA ASN A 108 2.66 -4.90 26.25
C ASN A 108 2.22 -3.44 26.09
N LYS A 109 0.90 -3.23 26.00
CA LYS A 109 0.26 -1.89 25.99
C LYS A 109 -0.70 -1.76 27.15
N LYS A 110 -0.81 -0.53 27.68
CA LYS A 110 -1.88 -0.16 28.62
C LYS A 110 -3.18 -0.04 27.83
N ILE A 111 -4.18 -0.82 28.21
CA ILE A 111 -5.53 -0.71 27.66
C ILE A 111 -6.42 -0.12 28.76
N TYR A 112 -6.88 1.11 28.53
CA TYR A 112 -7.71 1.84 29.47
C TYR A 112 -9.16 1.36 29.38
N SER A 113 -9.75 1.12 30.55
CA SER A 113 -11.16 0.73 30.68
C SER A 113 -11.65 1.05 32.10
N GLU A 114 -12.94 1.22 32.28
CA GLU A 114 -13.55 1.48 33.60
C GLU A 114 -13.26 0.35 34.63
N ASN A 115 -13.05 -0.87 34.15
CA ASN A 115 -12.79 -2.07 34.93
C ASN A 115 -11.29 -2.42 35.06
N GLY A 116 -10.38 -1.54 34.65
CA GLY A 116 -8.95 -1.75 34.74
C GLY A 116 -8.47 -1.99 36.19
N SER A 117 -7.54 -2.93 36.38
CA SER A 117 -7.01 -3.31 37.70
C SER A 117 -5.92 -2.36 38.21
N LYS A 118 -5.35 -1.52 37.35
CA LYS A 118 -4.32 -0.52 37.65
C LYS A 118 -4.81 0.88 37.34
N TYR A 119 -4.16 1.88 37.91
CA TYR A 119 -4.54 3.28 37.74
C TYR A 119 -3.31 4.16 37.48
N ASP A 120 -3.48 5.15 36.61
CA ASP A 120 -2.55 6.28 36.44
C ASP A 120 -3.33 7.57 36.14
N GLU A 121 -2.62 8.65 35.71
CA GLU A 121 -3.22 9.96 35.43
C GLU A 121 -4.30 9.96 34.33
N LEU A 122 -4.25 8.96 33.42
CA LEU A 122 -5.21 8.81 32.32
C LEU A 122 -6.38 7.90 32.69
N GLY A 123 -6.36 7.25 33.89
CA GLY A 123 -7.45 6.43 34.37
C GLY A 123 -7.06 4.97 34.66
N LYS A 124 -8.07 4.12 34.76
CA LYS A 124 -7.85 2.69 35.03
C LYS A 124 -7.42 1.96 33.77
N TYR A 125 -6.48 1.02 33.92
CA TYR A 125 -5.96 0.25 32.79
C TYR A 125 -5.53 -1.16 33.22
N ASP A 126 -5.41 -2.03 32.23
CA ASP A 126 -4.69 -3.30 32.30
C ASP A 126 -3.59 -3.36 31.26
N TRP A 127 -2.51 -4.09 31.58
CA TRP A 127 -1.50 -4.45 30.60
C TRP A 127 -2.02 -5.59 29.73
N LYS A 128 -2.06 -5.39 28.42
CA LYS A 128 -2.37 -6.46 27.47
C LYS A 128 -1.22 -6.64 26.48
N SER A 129 -0.89 -7.92 26.22
CA SER A 129 -0.01 -8.27 25.12
C SER A 129 -0.76 -8.14 23.82
N VAL A 130 -0.33 -7.22 22.95
CA VAL A 130 -0.97 -6.94 21.66
C VAL A 130 0.01 -7.22 20.53
N LEU A 131 -0.51 -7.78 19.43
CA LEU A 131 0.26 -7.96 18.21
C LEU A 131 0.64 -6.59 17.63
N ALA A 132 1.88 -6.45 17.24
CA ALA A 132 2.44 -5.29 16.58
C ALA A 132 3.41 -5.73 15.48
N TYR A 133 3.82 -4.79 14.64
CA TYR A 133 4.73 -5.06 13.54
C TYR A 133 5.95 -4.14 13.63
N LYS A 134 7.09 -4.64 13.21
CA LYS A 134 8.33 -3.87 13.02
C LYS A 134 8.97 -4.24 11.70
N HIS A 135 9.87 -3.39 11.21
CA HIS A 135 10.65 -3.70 10.03
C HIS A 135 11.56 -4.89 10.31
N LYS A 136 11.68 -5.80 9.36
CA LYS A 136 12.73 -6.83 9.38
C LYS A 136 14.10 -6.16 9.29
N ASP A 137 15.11 -6.79 9.85
CA ASP A 137 16.49 -6.37 9.65
C ASP A 137 16.85 -6.35 8.16
N SER A 138 17.75 -5.47 7.74
CA SER A 138 18.07 -5.23 6.32
C SER A 138 18.49 -6.47 5.55
N ASP A 139 19.17 -7.41 6.22
CA ASP A 139 19.60 -8.70 5.66
C ASP A 139 18.46 -9.72 5.47
N LYS A 140 17.30 -9.46 6.07
CA LYS A 140 16.09 -10.31 5.98
C LYS A 140 15.01 -9.72 5.09
N GLN A 141 15.17 -8.49 4.62
CA GLN A 141 14.23 -7.86 3.69
C GLN A 141 14.39 -8.45 2.28
N PHE A 142 13.28 -8.57 1.54
CA PHE A 142 13.31 -9.06 0.16
C PHE A 142 14.16 -8.15 -0.74
N ILE A 143 13.98 -6.83 -0.62
CA ILE A 143 14.82 -5.79 -1.23
C ILE A 143 15.03 -4.71 -0.17
N TYR A 144 16.29 -4.32 0.06
CA TYR A 144 16.63 -3.20 0.94
C TYR A 144 16.73 -1.89 0.16
N GLY A 145 16.27 -0.79 0.75
CA GLY A 145 16.39 0.55 0.19
C GLY A 145 15.08 1.33 0.17
N ASN A 146 15.01 2.31 -0.72
CA ASN A 146 13.83 3.15 -0.88
C ASN A 146 12.65 2.32 -1.39
N HIS A 147 11.50 2.38 -0.68
CA HIS A 147 10.37 1.51 -0.98
C HIS A 147 9.67 1.85 -2.31
N GLU A 148 9.64 3.11 -2.72
CA GLU A 148 9.07 3.55 -4.01
C GLU A 148 9.88 2.98 -5.17
N MET A 149 11.23 3.10 -5.11
CA MET A 149 12.11 2.52 -6.11
C MET A 149 11.98 0.99 -6.16
N ASN A 150 11.90 0.35 -4.99
CA ASN A 150 11.73 -1.08 -4.89
C ASN A 150 10.37 -1.54 -5.42
N ALA A 151 9.30 -0.77 -5.20
CA ALA A 151 7.96 -1.07 -5.73
C ALA A 151 7.94 -0.99 -7.25
N GLU A 152 8.52 0.07 -7.82
CA GLU A 152 8.66 0.22 -9.28
C GLU A 152 9.47 -0.93 -9.87
N PHE A 153 10.61 -1.26 -9.27
CA PHE A 153 11.45 -2.37 -9.73
C PHE A 153 10.70 -3.71 -9.70
N ILE A 154 10.00 -4.02 -8.62
CA ILE A 154 9.22 -5.27 -8.49
C ILE A 154 8.11 -5.30 -9.54
N ALA A 155 7.31 -4.23 -9.67
CA ALA A 155 6.23 -4.16 -10.64
C ALA A 155 6.76 -4.35 -12.08
N ARG A 156 7.86 -3.67 -12.43
CA ARG A 156 8.55 -3.79 -13.73
C ARG A 156 9.07 -5.19 -14.01
N CYS A 157 9.39 -5.97 -12.99
CA CYS A 157 9.77 -7.38 -13.18
C CYS A 157 8.65 -8.22 -13.81
N TYR A 158 7.39 -7.80 -13.69
CA TYR A 158 6.24 -8.57 -14.17
C TYR A 158 5.42 -7.85 -15.24
N ILE A 159 5.45 -6.52 -15.25
CA ILE A 159 4.63 -5.68 -16.12
C ILE A 159 5.56 -4.71 -16.86
N PRO A 160 5.53 -4.65 -18.20
CA PRO A 160 6.18 -3.58 -18.94
C PRO A 160 5.53 -2.23 -18.62
N LEU A 161 6.06 -1.52 -17.61
CA LEU A 161 5.52 -0.23 -17.18
C LEU A 161 5.80 0.86 -18.23
N THR A 162 4.83 1.73 -18.44
CA THR A 162 5.02 2.98 -19.18
C THR A 162 5.87 3.95 -18.34
N VAL A 163 6.34 5.02 -18.96
CA VAL A 163 7.08 6.08 -18.25
C VAL A 163 6.19 6.72 -17.19
N GLU A 164 4.92 6.99 -17.51
CA GLU A 164 3.99 7.62 -16.58
C GLU A 164 3.68 6.73 -15.38
N GLU A 165 3.44 5.43 -15.59
CA GLU A 165 3.24 4.47 -14.50
C GLU A 165 4.45 4.38 -13.57
N SER A 166 5.65 4.33 -14.15
CA SER A 166 6.89 4.31 -13.36
C SER A 166 7.06 5.59 -12.54
N ILE A 167 6.85 6.76 -13.14
CA ILE A 167 6.92 8.04 -12.45
C ILE A 167 5.85 8.14 -11.36
N ALA A 168 4.64 7.65 -11.60
CA ALA A 168 3.59 7.63 -10.60
C ALA A 168 3.99 6.80 -9.37
N ILE A 169 4.50 5.58 -9.58
CA ILE A 169 4.97 4.72 -8.45
C ILE A 169 6.16 5.38 -7.74
N LEU A 170 7.13 5.92 -8.46
CA LEU A 170 8.32 6.55 -7.87
C LEU A 170 8.02 7.81 -7.04
N HIS A 171 6.91 8.48 -7.29
CA HIS A 171 6.55 9.75 -6.62
C HIS A 171 5.24 9.70 -5.83
N HIS A 172 4.71 8.49 -5.53
CA HIS A 172 3.46 8.38 -4.78
C HIS A 172 3.53 8.95 -3.36
N MET A 173 4.73 8.94 -2.72
CA MET A 173 4.93 9.56 -1.40
C MET A 173 5.11 11.08 -1.46
N GLY A 174 5.09 11.68 -2.65
CA GLY A 174 5.38 13.11 -2.81
C GLY A 174 6.85 13.42 -2.46
N GLY A 175 7.12 14.60 -1.92
CA GLY A 175 8.49 15.06 -1.60
C GLY A 175 9.08 14.49 -0.31
N LYS A 176 8.56 13.43 0.25
CA LYS A 176 9.02 12.89 1.53
C LYS A 176 10.19 11.91 1.44
N SER A 177 10.48 11.36 0.26
CA SER A 177 11.66 10.50 0.10
C SER A 177 12.93 11.34 0.04
N GLN A 178 14.01 10.88 0.66
CA GLN A 178 15.29 11.60 0.66
C GLN A 178 15.85 11.80 -0.76
N ASP A 179 15.53 10.89 -1.67
CA ASP A 179 16.00 10.93 -3.05
C ASP A 179 15.15 11.85 -3.94
N SER A 180 13.87 12.08 -3.60
CA SER A 180 12.97 12.98 -4.34
C SER A 180 13.13 14.46 -3.94
N ALA A 181 13.93 14.78 -2.94
CA ALA A 181 14.16 16.17 -2.51
C ALA A 181 14.82 17.06 -3.58
N GLN A 182 15.40 16.46 -4.64
CA GLN A 182 15.98 17.17 -5.78
C GLN A 182 14.99 17.29 -6.96
N ASP A 183 13.89 16.54 -6.96
CA ASP A 183 12.91 16.57 -8.03
C ASP A 183 11.95 17.75 -7.87
N ASN A 184 11.70 18.46 -8.96
CA ASN A 184 10.66 19.47 -8.97
C ASN A 184 9.27 18.79 -9.11
N LEU A 185 8.67 18.41 -8.00
CA LEU A 185 7.36 17.74 -7.96
C LEU A 185 6.28 18.49 -8.75
N SER A 186 6.35 19.84 -8.73
CA SER A 186 5.39 20.65 -9.50
C SER A 186 5.46 20.37 -10.99
N GLU A 187 6.66 20.21 -11.54
CA GLU A 187 6.84 19.88 -12.96
C GLU A 187 6.52 18.41 -13.26
N ILE A 188 6.81 17.51 -12.31
CA ILE A 188 6.44 16.09 -12.42
C ILE A 188 4.92 15.96 -12.48
N TYR A 189 4.18 16.57 -11.57
CA TYR A 189 2.73 16.48 -11.50
C TYR A 189 2.04 17.15 -12.71
N LYS A 190 2.60 18.24 -13.22
CA LYS A 190 2.11 18.86 -14.48
C LYS A 190 2.29 17.94 -15.67
N LYS A 191 3.43 17.25 -15.75
CA LYS A 191 3.78 16.41 -16.91
C LYS A 191 3.16 15.01 -16.84
N TYR A 192 2.97 14.50 -15.63
CA TYR A 192 2.49 13.15 -15.33
C TYR A 192 1.34 13.22 -14.31
N PRO A 193 0.12 13.57 -14.74
CA PRO A 193 -1.01 13.76 -13.82
C PRO A 193 -1.34 12.52 -12.98
N LEU A 194 -1.10 11.30 -13.51
CA LEU A 194 -1.29 10.05 -12.78
C LEU A 194 -0.45 10.01 -11.48
N ALA A 195 0.73 10.62 -11.46
CA ALA A 195 1.55 10.70 -10.24
C ALA A 195 0.89 11.56 -9.14
N LEU A 196 0.26 12.68 -9.53
CA LEU A 196 -0.51 13.50 -8.59
C LEU A 196 -1.73 12.75 -8.07
N TYR A 197 -2.50 12.15 -8.96
CA TYR A 197 -3.74 11.46 -8.59
C TYR A 197 -3.48 10.25 -7.71
N LEU A 198 -2.42 9.49 -7.99
CA LEU A 198 -2.00 8.39 -7.10
C LEU A 198 -1.60 8.90 -5.72
N HIS A 199 -0.80 9.97 -5.64
CA HIS A 199 -0.43 10.59 -4.36
C HIS A 199 -1.66 11.04 -3.56
N LEU A 200 -2.61 11.71 -4.21
CA LEU A 200 -3.86 12.12 -3.55
C LEU A 200 -4.70 10.92 -3.08
N ALA A 201 -4.81 9.88 -3.90
CA ALA A 201 -5.55 8.67 -3.57
C ALA A 201 -4.93 7.94 -2.36
N ASP A 202 -3.59 7.84 -2.29
CA ASP A 202 -2.86 7.28 -1.15
C ASP A 202 -3.06 8.12 0.12
N MET A 203 -2.99 9.45 0.01
CA MET A 203 -3.26 10.37 1.12
C MET A 203 -4.69 10.22 1.66
N ILE A 204 -5.70 10.09 0.78
CA ILE A 204 -7.09 9.85 1.19
C ILE A 204 -7.21 8.50 1.89
N ALA A 205 -6.68 7.42 1.32
CA ALA A 205 -6.68 6.11 1.94
C ALA A 205 -6.05 6.15 3.34
N THR A 206 -4.85 6.72 3.44
CA THR A 206 -4.07 6.79 4.68
C THR A 206 -4.73 7.63 5.77
N PHE A 207 -5.19 8.83 5.46
CA PHE A 207 -5.59 9.81 6.48
C PHE A 207 -7.10 9.96 6.67
N VAL A 208 -7.90 9.50 5.71
CA VAL A 208 -9.37 9.60 5.78
C VAL A 208 -10.02 8.24 6.01
N ASP A 209 -9.64 7.21 5.24
CA ASP A 209 -10.32 5.92 5.27
C ASP A 209 -9.82 5.01 6.41
N GLU A 210 -8.52 4.99 6.65
CA GLU A 210 -7.84 4.02 7.51
C GLU A 210 -7.52 4.55 8.92
N ASN A 211 -7.82 5.81 9.19
CA ASN A 211 -7.59 6.48 10.47
C ASN A 211 -8.84 6.55 11.38
N LYS A 212 -9.80 5.66 11.15
CA LYS A 212 -11.05 5.59 11.92
C LYS A 212 -10.96 4.67 13.12
#